data_fa4d4bcd7da3aa817390e63ac474f13f
#
_entry.id   fa4d4bcd7da3aa817390e63ac474f13f
#
_cell.length_a   1.000
_cell.length_b   1.000
_cell.length_c   1.000
_cell.angle_alpha   90.00
_cell.angle_beta   90.00
_cell.angle_gamma   90.00
#
_symmetry.space_group_name_H-M   'P 1'
#
loop_
_entity.id
_entity.type
_entity.pdbx_description
1 polymer ?
#
loop_
_entity_poly.entity_id
_entity_poly.type
_entity_poly.pdbx_seq_one_letter_code
_entity_poly.pdbx_strand_id
1 'polypeptide(L)'
;MSDSQDRVLYEMVMRDDRRPSPFCWRTRMALAHKGLDYATVPVKFTDKQVIAFANTKQVPVLVDFGEVVSDSWAIAKYLDDNYYAERPLLMGGGTRFVNQWVDTQLHPVLVRLVLKDIYDHVHPDDREYFRTTREQRFGMTIEAVHAERPKHEQEFKRILGFLREMLRAQPFVCGKSPAYADYIVFGAFQWARSISPFVLLDKADPIAEWRDRMCRLYGSLANTVPHYD
;
A
#
# COMPACT_ATOMS: atom_id res chain seq x y z
N MET A 1 -30.31 -2.77 -5.51
CA MET A 1 -29.28 -3.77 -5.08
C MET A 1 -27.98 -2.98 -5.06
N SER A 2 -27.16 -3.06 -4.02
CA SER A 2 -25.96 -2.22 -3.98
C SER A 2 -24.92 -2.81 -4.94
N ASP A 3 -24.31 -1.97 -5.79
CA ASP A 3 -23.23 -2.32 -6.73
C ASP A 3 -22.03 -3.01 -6.08
N SER A 4 -21.99 -3.02 -4.74
CA SER A 4 -20.91 -3.62 -3.95
C SER A 4 -20.82 -5.15 -4.07
N GLN A 5 -21.88 -5.84 -4.50
CA GLN A 5 -21.85 -7.29 -4.70
C GLN A 5 -21.20 -7.67 -6.04
N ASP A 6 -21.26 -6.78 -7.02
CA ASP A 6 -20.71 -7.00 -8.38
C ASP A 6 -19.28 -6.45 -8.52
N ARG A 7 -18.80 -5.70 -7.50
CA ARG A 7 -17.42 -5.22 -7.42
C ARG A 7 -16.71 -5.80 -6.21
N VAL A 8 -15.65 -6.59 -6.45
CA VAL A 8 -14.94 -7.33 -5.42
C VAL A 8 -13.43 -7.10 -5.52
N LEU A 9 -12.84 -6.65 -4.42
CA LEU A 9 -11.38 -6.51 -4.29
C LEU A 9 -10.79 -7.68 -3.50
N TYR A 10 -9.94 -8.45 -4.14
CA TYR A 10 -9.10 -9.47 -3.51
C TYR A 10 -7.84 -8.82 -2.96
N GLU A 11 -7.65 -8.89 -1.65
CA GLU A 11 -6.57 -8.15 -0.98
C GLU A 11 -5.87 -8.96 0.10
N MET A 12 -4.60 -8.60 0.36
CA MET A 12 -3.78 -9.25 1.38
C MET A 12 -4.38 -9.10 2.77
N VAL A 13 -4.46 -10.22 3.48
CA VAL A 13 -4.79 -10.26 4.91
C VAL A 13 -3.69 -10.96 5.69
N MET A 14 -3.46 -10.47 6.91
CA MET A 14 -2.60 -11.10 7.91
C MET A 14 -3.41 -11.37 9.19
N ARG A 15 -2.74 -11.85 10.24
CA ARG A 15 -3.38 -12.11 11.53
C ARG A 15 -4.13 -10.85 12.03
N ASP A 16 -5.20 -11.07 12.76
CA ASP A 16 -6.03 -10.02 13.36
C ASP A 16 -6.64 -9.05 12.33
N ASP A 17 -6.97 -9.54 11.13
CA ASP A 17 -7.53 -8.79 10.01
C ASP A 17 -6.68 -7.58 9.56
N ARG A 18 -5.38 -7.61 9.80
CA ARG A 18 -4.47 -6.56 9.32
C ARG A 18 -4.34 -6.59 7.81
N ARG A 19 -4.36 -5.41 7.18
CA ARG A 19 -4.33 -5.22 5.73
C ARG A 19 -3.05 -4.49 5.31
N PRO A 20 -1.89 -5.16 5.26
CA PRO A 20 -0.62 -4.46 5.12
C PRO A 20 -0.22 -4.13 3.68
N SER A 21 -0.83 -4.77 2.66
CA SER A 21 -0.34 -4.63 1.29
C SER A 21 -0.36 -3.18 0.80
N PRO A 22 0.80 -2.56 0.47
CA PRO A 22 0.84 -1.21 -0.08
C PRO A 22 0.11 -1.11 -1.42
N PHE A 23 0.16 -2.17 -2.23
CA PHE A 23 -0.51 -2.23 -3.54
C PHE A 23 -2.04 -2.32 -3.40
N CYS A 24 -2.54 -3.07 -2.40
CA CYS A 24 -3.97 -3.10 -2.11
C CYS A 24 -4.46 -1.75 -1.59
N TRP A 25 -3.66 -1.05 -0.78
CA TRP A 25 -4.00 0.31 -0.34
C TRP A 25 -4.07 1.32 -1.48
N ARG A 26 -3.19 1.23 -2.48
CA ARG A 26 -3.31 2.04 -3.72
C ARG A 26 -4.68 1.86 -4.36
N THR A 27 -5.15 0.61 -4.46
CA THR A 27 -6.46 0.28 -5.06
C THR A 27 -7.62 0.71 -4.18
N ARG A 28 -7.58 0.47 -2.86
CA ARG A 28 -8.62 0.95 -1.92
C ARG A 28 -8.84 2.46 -2.03
N MET A 29 -7.75 3.22 -2.01
CA MET A 29 -7.81 4.68 -2.13
C MET A 29 -8.29 5.13 -3.52
N ALA A 30 -7.93 4.40 -4.59
CA ALA A 30 -8.39 4.69 -5.95
C ALA A 30 -9.90 4.44 -6.11
N LEU A 31 -10.42 3.34 -5.58
CA LEU A 31 -11.86 3.04 -5.57
C LEU A 31 -12.64 4.11 -4.79
N ALA A 32 -12.16 4.47 -3.60
CA ALA A 32 -12.77 5.51 -2.78
C ALA A 32 -12.71 6.90 -3.46
N HIS A 33 -11.62 7.22 -4.18
CA HIS A 33 -11.50 8.44 -4.98
C HIS A 33 -12.58 8.53 -6.06
N LYS A 34 -12.86 7.42 -6.72
CA LYS A 34 -13.93 7.30 -7.71
C LYS A 34 -15.33 7.22 -7.09
N GLY A 35 -15.43 7.10 -5.75
CA GLY A 35 -16.72 6.95 -5.06
C GLY A 35 -17.39 5.59 -5.32
N LEU A 36 -16.59 4.55 -5.53
CA LEU A 36 -17.06 3.21 -5.90
C LEU A 36 -17.08 2.31 -4.67
N ASP A 37 -18.25 1.78 -4.33
CA ASP A 37 -18.41 0.77 -3.30
C ASP A 37 -17.94 -0.59 -3.80
N TYR A 38 -17.40 -1.42 -2.90
CA TYR A 38 -16.88 -2.74 -3.22
C TYR A 38 -16.92 -3.67 -1.99
N ALA A 39 -17.04 -4.97 -2.24
CA ALA A 39 -16.79 -6.00 -1.26
C ALA A 39 -15.30 -6.40 -1.26
N THR A 40 -14.82 -7.01 -0.17
CA THR A 40 -13.44 -7.51 -0.09
C THR A 40 -13.40 -9.00 0.13
N VAL A 41 -12.42 -9.67 -0.52
CA VAL A 41 -12.07 -11.06 -0.26
C VAL A 41 -10.64 -11.11 0.27
N PRO A 42 -10.43 -11.61 1.50
CA PRO A 42 -9.11 -11.74 2.08
C PRO A 42 -8.30 -12.86 1.44
N VAL A 43 -7.01 -12.60 1.16
CA VAL A 43 -6.07 -13.55 0.57
C VAL A 43 -4.81 -13.61 1.42
N LYS A 44 -4.48 -14.79 1.98
CA LYS A 44 -3.21 -14.98 2.71
C LYS A 44 -2.04 -15.15 1.74
N PHE A 45 -0.79 -15.17 2.25
CA PHE A 45 0.40 -15.35 1.41
C PHE A 45 0.40 -16.66 0.62
N THR A 46 -0.11 -17.73 1.19
CA THR A 46 -0.14 -19.08 0.56
C THR A 46 -1.44 -19.38 -0.17
N ASP A 47 -2.53 -18.64 0.03
CA ASP A 47 -3.85 -18.89 -0.57
C ASP A 47 -3.93 -18.49 -2.06
N LYS A 48 -2.93 -18.87 -2.87
CA LYS A 48 -2.84 -18.48 -4.28
C LYS A 48 -3.99 -18.98 -5.15
N GLN A 49 -4.62 -20.07 -4.76
CA GLN A 49 -5.78 -20.65 -5.43
C GLN A 49 -7.01 -19.71 -5.43
N VAL A 50 -7.13 -18.83 -4.42
CA VAL A 50 -8.24 -17.86 -4.30
C VAL A 50 -8.25 -16.86 -5.45
N ILE A 51 -7.09 -16.57 -6.04
CA ILE A 51 -6.93 -15.62 -7.15
C ILE A 51 -6.43 -16.29 -8.45
N ALA A 52 -6.44 -17.62 -8.52
CA ALA A 52 -5.93 -18.36 -9.69
C ALA A 52 -6.71 -18.02 -10.98
N PHE A 53 -8.01 -17.72 -10.85
CA PHE A 53 -8.86 -17.30 -11.99
C PHE A 53 -8.36 -16.04 -12.70
N ALA A 54 -7.61 -15.19 -12.03
CA ALA A 54 -7.02 -13.95 -12.56
C ALA A 54 -5.63 -14.15 -13.20
N ASN A 55 -5.18 -15.40 -13.39
CA ASN A 55 -3.85 -15.74 -13.90
C ASN A 55 -2.69 -15.02 -13.21
N THR A 56 -2.83 -14.73 -11.91
CA THR A 56 -1.83 -14.08 -11.09
C THR A 56 -1.62 -14.81 -9.76
N LYS A 57 -0.49 -14.56 -9.12
CA LYS A 57 -0.17 -15.02 -7.76
C LYS A 57 -0.08 -13.85 -6.78
N GLN A 58 -0.46 -12.66 -7.20
CA GLN A 58 -0.31 -11.42 -6.44
C GLN A 58 -1.64 -10.68 -6.34
N VAL A 59 -1.81 -10.00 -5.22
CA VAL A 59 -2.90 -9.05 -4.98
C VAL A 59 -2.37 -7.61 -5.12
N PRO A 60 -3.22 -6.63 -5.47
CA PRO A 60 -4.68 -6.69 -5.60
C PRO A 60 -5.15 -7.34 -6.91
N VAL A 61 -6.34 -7.96 -6.85
CA VAL A 61 -7.16 -8.29 -8.01
C VAL A 61 -8.53 -7.64 -7.81
N LEU A 62 -9.01 -6.92 -8.80
CA LEU A 62 -10.36 -6.36 -8.85
C LEU A 62 -11.20 -7.17 -9.82
N VAL A 63 -12.37 -7.62 -9.37
CA VAL A 63 -13.45 -8.10 -10.23
C VAL A 63 -14.51 -7.01 -10.24
N ASP A 64 -14.87 -6.51 -11.40
CA ASP A 64 -15.78 -5.39 -11.55
C ASP A 64 -16.81 -5.72 -12.63
N PHE A 65 -18.04 -6.07 -12.23
CA PHE A 65 -19.11 -6.54 -13.11
C PHE A 65 -18.67 -7.66 -14.07
N GLY A 66 -17.83 -8.57 -13.58
CA GLY A 66 -17.28 -9.70 -14.35
C GLY A 66 -15.96 -9.42 -15.06
N GLU A 67 -15.55 -8.17 -15.20
CA GLU A 67 -14.21 -7.82 -15.69
C GLU A 67 -13.17 -8.08 -14.62
N VAL A 68 -12.08 -8.76 -14.97
CA VAL A 68 -11.01 -9.14 -14.04
C VAL A 68 -9.75 -8.34 -14.33
N VAL A 69 -9.36 -7.48 -13.40
CA VAL A 69 -8.16 -6.64 -13.52
C VAL A 69 -7.18 -6.93 -12.38
N SER A 70 -5.96 -7.29 -12.71
CA SER A 70 -4.89 -7.55 -11.74
C SER A 70 -3.76 -6.52 -11.87
N ASP A 71 -3.05 -6.26 -10.77
CA ASP A 71 -2.05 -5.21 -10.58
C ASP A 71 -2.64 -3.83 -10.28
N SER A 72 -2.10 -3.17 -9.25
CA SER A 72 -2.62 -1.90 -8.75
C SER A 72 -2.54 -0.74 -9.75
N TRP A 73 -1.52 -0.73 -10.64
CA TRP A 73 -1.42 0.27 -11.71
C TRP A 73 -2.44 0.02 -12.81
N ALA A 74 -2.59 -1.24 -13.24
CA ALA A 74 -3.58 -1.62 -14.23
C ALA A 74 -5.00 -1.33 -13.74
N ILE A 75 -5.28 -1.61 -12.45
CA ILE A 75 -6.57 -1.26 -11.82
C ILE A 75 -6.79 0.26 -11.83
N ALA A 76 -5.79 1.07 -11.47
CA ALA A 76 -5.94 2.52 -11.48
C ALA A 76 -6.22 3.06 -12.90
N LYS A 77 -5.54 2.51 -13.89
CA LYS A 77 -5.81 2.84 -15.30
C LYS A 77 -7.23 2.43 -15.72
N TYR A 78 -7.63 1.22 -15.39
CA TYR A 78 -8.99 0.73 -15.66
C TYR A 78 -10.07 1.63 -15.05
N LEU A 79 -9.87 2.06 -13.79
CA LEU A 79 -10.79 2.96 -13.11
C LEU A 79 -10.83 4.34 -13.74
N ASP A 80 -9.71 4.86 -14.24
CA ASP A 80 -9.70 6.14 -14.97
C ASP A 80 -10.40 6.05 -16.33
N ASP A 81 -10.20 4.95 -17.03
CA ASP A 81 -10.78 4.74 -18.37
C ASP A 81 -12.32 4.52 -18.31
N ASN A 82 -12.85 3.98 -17.19
CA ASN A 82 -14.24 3.55 -17.11
C ASN A 82 -15.12 4.36 -16.14
N TYR A 83 -14.57 5.17 -15.22
CA TYR A 83 -15.32 5.84 -14.16
C TYR A 83 -14.93 7.31 -13.99
N TYR A 84 -15.95 8.18 -13.94
CA TYR A 84 -15.86 9.59 -13.51
C TYR A 84 -14.62 10.33 -14.04
N ALA A 85 -14.66 10.74 -15.30
CA ALA A 85 -13.57 11.47 -15.97
C ALA A 85 -13.18 12.78 -15.25
N GLU A 86 -14.12 13.40 -14.54
CA GLU A 86 -13.89 14.60 -13.72
C GLU A 86 -13.07 14.36 -12.44
N ARG A 87 -12.80 13.09 -12.10
CA ARG A 87 -11.96 12.70 -10.98
C ARG A 87 -10.78 11.84 -11.46
N PRO A 88 -9.81 12.41 -12.18
CA PRO A 88 -8.70 11.64 -12.72
C PRO A 88 -7.78 11.14 -11.60
N LEU A 89 -7.35 9.88 -11.71
CA LEU A 89 -6.34 9.26 -10.85
C LEU A 89 -4.93 9.53 -11.39
N LEU A 90 -4.75 9.33 -12.70
CA LEU A 90 -3.44 9.41 -13.35
C LEU A 90 -3.20 10.82 -13.89
N MET A 91 -2.34 11.57 -13.20
CA MET A 91 -2.00 12.96 -13.52
C MET A 91 -0.78 13.03 -14.48
N GLY A 92 -0.82 12.29 -15.57
CA GLY A 92 0.25 12.28 -16.57
C GLY A 92 1.52 11.52 -16.15
N GLY A 93 2.63 11.77 -16.83
CA GLY A 93 3.90 11.03 -16.65
C GLY A 93 4.53 11.14 -15.26
N GLY A 94 4.24 12.20 -14.53
CA GLY A 94 4.71 12.37 -13.14
C GLY A 94 4.22 11.27 -12.21
N THR A 95 2.98 10.80 -12.38
CA THR A 95 2.43 9.68 -11.59
C THR A 95 3.25 8.40 -11.79
N ARG A 96 3.66 8.11 -13.03
CA ARG A 96 4.50 6.94 -13.34
C ARG A 96 5.89 7.07 -12.71
N PHE A 97 6.46 8.26 -12.72
CA PHE A 97 7.75 8.51 -12.05
C PHE A 97 7.66 8.23 -10.54
N VAL A 98 6.62 8.74 -9.87
CA VAL A 98 6.40 8.47 -8.43
C VAL A 98 6.23 6.97 -8.18
N ASN A 99 5.48 6.25 -9.04
CA ASN A 99 5.34 4.80 -8.91
C ASN A 99 6.70 4.09 -8.95
N GLN A 100 7.54 4.39 -9.94
CA GLN A 100 8.86 3.79 -10.05
C GLN A 100 9.76 4.16 -8.88
N TRP A 101 9.74 5.41 -8.42
CA TRP A 101 10.50 5.82 -7.25
C TRP A 101 10.10 5.06 -5.99
N VAL A 102 8.80 4.91 -5.73
CA VAL A 102 8.32 4.15 -4.56
C VAL A 102 8.72 2.69 -4.65
N ASP A 103 8.54 2.06 -5.81
CA ASP A 103 8.80 0.63 -5.99
C ASP A 103 10.31 0.32 -5.97
N THR A 104 11.17 1.23 -6.46
CA THR A 104 12.61 0.99 -6.58
C THR A 104 13.47 1.61 -5.48
N GLN A 105 12.98 2.64 -4.79
CA GLN A 105 13.73 3.35 -3.74
C GLN A 105 13.08 3.21 -2.36
N LEU A 106 11.80 3.56 -2.23
CA LEU A 106 11.14 3.62 -0.93
C LEU A 106 10.85 2.21 -0.36
N HIS A 107 10.20 1.34 -1.13
CA HIS A 107 9.84 -0.01 -0.68
C HIS A 107 11.05 -0.87 -0.28
N PRO A 108 12.18 -0.90 -1.02
CA PRO A 108 13.35 -1.68 -0.63
C PRO A 108 13.98 -1.29 0.70
N VAL A 109 13.91 -0.01 1.06
CA VAL A 109 14.41 0.48 2.36
C VAL A 109 13.36 0.24 3.45
N LEU A 110 12.10 0.58 3.19
CA LEU A 110 11.02 0.44 4.15
C LEU A 110 10.82 -1.01 4.60
N VAL A 111 10.87 -1.98 3.68
CA VAL A 111 10.73 -3.40 4.05
C VAL A 111 11.79 -3.86 5.05
N ARG A 112 13.02 -3.34 4.96
CA ARG A 112 14.10 -3.69 5.90
C ARG A 112 13.85 -3.11 7.30
N LEU A 113 13.17 -1.97 7.39
CA LEU A 113 12.79 -1.38 8.67
C LEU A 113 11.72 -2.21 9.40
N VAL A 114 10.80 -2.81 8.66
CA VAL A 114 9.59 -3.43 9.22
C VAL A 114 9.49 -4.94 8.99
N LEU A 115 10.52 -5.58 8.43
CA LEU A 115 10.49 -7.00 8.05
C LEU A 115 10.16 -7.94 9.22
N LYS A 116 10.79 -7.69 10.38
CA LYS A 116 10.54 -8.48 11.59
C LYS A 116 9.11 -8.25 12.11
N ASP A 117 8.65 -7.02 12.07
CA ASP A 117 7.30 -6.67 12.50
C ASP A 117 6.24 -7.30 11.57
N ILE A 118 6.51 -7.37 10.25
CA ILE A 118 5.68 -8.13 9.30
C ILE A 118 5.61 -9.59 9.74
N TYR A 119 6.76 -10.24 9.98
CA TYR A 119 6.83 -11.65 10.37
C TYR A 119 6.04 -11.94 11.64
N ASP A 120 6.04 -11.04 12.61
CA ASP A 120 5.32 -11.20 13.86
C ASP A 120 3.79 -11.17 13.68
N HIS A 121 3.29 -10.55 12.59
CA HIS A 121 1.87 -10.46 12.25
C HIS A 121 1.43 -11.44 11.14
N VAL A 122 2.36 -12.19 10.55
CA VAL A 122 2.02 -13.22 9.55
C VAL A 122 1.10 -14.28 10.19
N HIS A 123 0.09 -14.71 9.42
CA HIS A 123 -0.78 -15.83 9.84
C HIS A 123 0.08 -17.07 10.14
N PRO A 124 -0.24 -17.86 11.17
CA PRO A 124 0.55 -19.05 11.53
C PRO A 124 0.84 -19.96 10.34
N ASP A 125 -0.14 -20.22 9.48
CA ASP A 125 -0.03 -21.09 8.31
C ASP A 125 0.99 -20.58 7.27
N ASP A 126 1.20 -19.25 7.23
CA ASP A 126 2.09 -18.60 6.27
C ASP A 126 3.53 -18.39 6.80
N ARG A 127 3.79 -18.66 8.09
CA ARG A 127 5.05 -18.27 8.74
C ARG A 127 6.28 -18.89 8.12
N GLU A 128 6.22 -20.19 7.85
CA GLU A 128 7.35 -20.92 7.24
C GLU A 128 7.61 -20.41 5.80
N TYR A 129 6.56 -20.27 5.01
CA TYR A 129 6.64 -19.73 3.66
C TYR A 129 7.22 -18.31 3.67
N PHE A 130 6.74 -17.46 4.57
CA PHE A 130 7.24 -16.08 4.67
C PHE A 130 8.72 -16.04 5.04
N ARG A 131 9.12 -16.76 6.10
CA ARG A 131 10.52 -16.82 6.55
C ARG A 131 11.42 -17.29 5.41
N THR A 132 11.16 -18.46 4.87
CA THR A 132 12.00 -19.07 3.81
C THR A 132 12.19 -18.14 2.62
N THR A 133 11.06 -17.57 2.11
CA THR A 133 11.13 -16.71 0.92
C THR A 133 11.80 -15.37 1.18
N ARG A 134 11.68 -14.80 2.39
CA ARG A 134 12.32 -13.51 2.72
C ARG A 134 13.79 -13.67 3.06
N GLU A 135 14.18 -14.69 3.82
CA GLU A 135 15.57 -14.98 4.10
C GLU A 135 16.35 -15.30 2.82
N GLN A 136 15.76 -16.06 1.90
CA GLN A 136 16.32 -16.27 0.56
C GLN A 136 16.48 -14.95 -0.22
N ARG A 137 15.47 -14.08 -0.20
CA ARG A 137 15.51 -12.79 -0.91
C ARG A 137 16.58 -11.84 -0.36
N PHE A 138 16.76 -11.81 0.96
CA PHE A 138 17.70 -10.89 1.61
C PHE A 138 19.09 -11.49 1.79
N GLY A 139 19.27 -12.80 1.62
CA GLY A 139 20.52 -13.50 1.85
C GLY A 139 20.94 -13.55 3.34
N MET A 140 19.99 -13.31 4.25
CA MET A 140 20.22 -13.30 5.70
C MET A 140 18.91 -13.55 6.45
N THR A 141 19.01 -13.88 7.74
CA THR A 141 17.84 -14.13 8.59
C THR A 141 17.03 -12.85 8.81
N ILE A 142 15.73 -13.00 9.11
CA ILE A 142 14.84 -11.87 9.44
C ILE A 142 15.40 -11.08 10.64
N GLU A 143 15.95 -11.77 11.62
CA GLU A 143 16.56 -11.20 12.83
C GLU A 143 17.83 -10.38 12.48
N ALA A 144 18.65 -10.87 11.54
CA ALA A 144 19.83 -10.14 11.07
C ALA A 144 19.46 -8.87 10.30
N VAL A 145 18.42 -8.92 9.43
CA VAL A 145 17.87 -7.70 8.77
C VAL A 145 17.39 -6.70 9.82
N HIS A 146 16.68 -7.17 10.85
CA HIS A 146 16.18 -6.32 11.91
C HIS A 146 17.31 -5.64 12.72
N ALA A 147 18.42 -6.34 12.96
CA ALA A 147 19.58 -5.78 13.67
C ALA A 147 20.22 -4.60 12.91
N GLU A 148 20.06 -4.55 11.57
CA GLU A 148 20.53 -3.44 10.74
C GLU A 148 19.55 -2.24 10.67
N ARG A 149 18.42 -2.27 11.40
CA ARG A 149 17.39 -1.21 11.38
C ARG A 149 17.96 0.21 11.51
N PRO A 150 18.92 0.52 12.43
CA PRO A 150 19.46 1.88 12.56
C PRO A 150 20.12 2.42 11.28
N LYS A 151 20.81 1.55 10.53
CA LYS A 151 21.42 1.90 9.23
C LYS A 151 20.33 2.21 8.19
N HIS A 152 19.30 1.37 8.11
CA HIS A 152 18.21 1.55 7.17
C HIS A 152 17.33 2.76 7.50
N GLU A 153 17.22 3.14 8.78
CA GLU A 153 16.53 4.35 9.21
C GLU A 153 17.22 5.62 8.68
N GLN A 154 18.55 5.68 8.71
CA GLN A 154 19.29 6.80 8.15
C GLN A 154 19.05 6.94 6.63
N GLU A 155 19.09 5.82 5.92
CA GLU A 155 18.81 5.81 4.48
C GLU A 155 17.36 6.21 4.18
N PHE A 156 16.40 5.70 4.94
CA PHE A 156 14.99 6.07 4.83
C PHE A 156 14.79 7.58 5.01
N LYS A 157 15.38 8.17 6.04
CA LYS A 157 15.33 9.62 6.26
C LYS A 157 15.90 10.42 5.09
N ARG A 158 16.99 9.92 4.47
CA ARG A 158 17.65 10.55 3.32
C ARG A 158 16.79 10.52 2.07
N ILE A 159 16.21 9.35 1.72
CA ILE A 159 15.40 9.23 0.48
C ILE A 159 14.09 10.01 0.56
N LEU A 160 13.59 10.32 1.75
CA LEU A 160 12.40 11.14 1.94
C LEU A 160 12.67 12.66 1.80
N GLY A 161 13.91 13.08 1.62
CA GLY A 161 14.26 14.50 1.60
C GLY A 161 13.45 15.31 0.60
N PHE A 162 13.40 14.88 -0.68
CA PHE A 162 12.66 15.61 -1.70
C PHE A 162 11.14 15.58 -1.46
N LEU A 163 10.59 14.51 -0.91
CA LEU A 163 9.17 14.42 -0.56
C LEU A 163 8.81 15.43 0.54
N ARG A 164 9.71 15.66 1.52
CA ARG A 164 9.54 16.71 2.53
C ARG A 164 9.49 18.11 1.92
N GLU A 165 10.42 18.42 1.02
CA GLU A 165 10.44 19.73 0.35
C GLU A 165 9.18 19.94 -0.49
N MET A 166 8.73 18.91 -1.21
CA MET A 166 7.50 18.98 -1.98
C MET A 166 6.28 19.23 -1.06
N LEU A 167 6.16 18.53 0.05
CA LEU A 167 5.01 18.63 0.96
C LEU A 167 5.02 19.88 1.86
N ARG A 168 6.15 20.60 1.94
CA ARG A 168 6.19 21.97 2.49
C ARG A 168 5.56 23.00 1.55
N ALA A 169 5.66 22.78 0.25
CA ALA A 169 5.17 23.70 -0.76
C ALA A 169 3.70 23.45 -1.16
N GLN A 170 3.18 22.24 -0.92
CA GLN A 170 1.85 21.85 -1.36
C GLN A 170 1.23 20.77 -0.45
N PRO A 171 -0.12 20.73 -0.33
CA PRO A 171 -0.79 19.84 0.61
C PRO A 171 -0.75 18.35 0.22
N PHE A 172 -0.59 18.02 -1.05
CA PHE A 172 -0.56 16.65 -1.57
C PHE A 172 0.55 16.48 -2.60
N VAL A 173 0.98 15.23 -2.84
CA VAL A 173 1.96 14.89 -3.88
C VAL A 173 1.50 15.37 -5.27
N CYS A 174 0.20 15.28 -5.54
CA CYS A 174 -0.42 15.76 -6.78
C CYS A 174 -0.80 17.26 -6.78
N GLY A 175 -0.42 18.04 -5.77
CA GLY A 175 -0.68 19.48 -5.68
C GLY A 175 -1.81 19.84 -4.72
N LYS A 176 -2.88 20.48 -5.20
CA LYS A 176 -3.97 20.98 -4.35
C LYS A 176 -4.93 19.88 -3.84
N SER A 177 -5.02 18.79 -4.56
CA SER A 177 -5.90 17.66 -4.26
C SER A 177 -5.16 16.33 -4.40
N PRO A 178 -5.54 15.30 -3.62
CA PRO A 178 -4.91 13.99 -3.73
C PRO A 178 -5.31 13.30 -5.03
N ALA A 179 -4.38 12.54 -5.62
CA ALA A 179 -4.62 11.64 -6.74
C ALA A 179 -3.72 10.40 -6.60
N TYR A 180 -3.56 9.61 -7.66
CA TYR A 180 -2.95 8.30 -7.55
C TYR A 180 -1.48 8.31 -7.07
N ALA A 181 -0.69 9.37 -7.39
CA ALA A 181 0.66 9.49 -6.83
C ALA A 181 0.66 9.59 -5.30
N ASP A 182 -0.34 10.28 -4.71
CA ASP A 182 -0.53 10.27 -3.26
C ASP A 182 -0.83 8.87 -2.73
N TYR A 183 -1.69 8.10 -3.40
CA TYR A 183 -2.06 6.74 -2.96
C TYR A 183 -0.91 5.76 -3.09
N ILE A 184 -0.03 5.94 -4.08
CA ILE A 184 1.20 5.16 -4.25
C ILE A 184 2.12 5.37 -3.04
N VAL A 185 2.40 6.61 -2.67
CA VAL A 185 3.24 6.95 -1.51
C VAL A 185 2.56 6.55 -0.21
N PHE A 186 1.27 6.88 -0.07
CA PHE A 186 0.49 6.55 1.14
C PHE A 186 0.43 5.05 1.40
N GLY A 187 0.29 4.23 0.37
CA GLY A 187 0.31 2.77 0.49
C GLY A 187 1.57 2.25 1.19
N ALA A 188 2.73 2.85 0.94
CA ALA A 188 3.97 2.49 1.62
C ALA A 188 3.92 2.82 3.12
N PHE A 189 3.44 4.01 3.50
CA PHE A 189 3.30 4.38 4.92
C PHE A 189 2.19 3.57 5.62
N GLN A 190 1.08 3.31 4.94
CA GLN A 190 0.00 2.50 5.49
C GLN A 190 0.41 1.04 5.67
N TRP A 191 1.29 0.52 4.80
CA TRP A 191 1.92 -0.79 5.01
C TRP A 191 2.60 -0.86 6.38
N ALA A 192 3.54 0.05 6.65
CA ALA A 192 4.24 0.08 7.93
C ALA A 192 3.26 0.29 9.10
N ARG A 193 2.35 1.25 8.98
CA ARG A 193 1.34 1.56 10.00
C ARG A 193 0.46 0.35 10.34
N SER A 194 0.16 -0.49 9.37
CA SER A 194 -0.66 -1.69 9.59
C SER A 194 0.04 -2.77 10.42
N ILE A 195 1.38 -2.81 10.47
CA ILE A 195 2.10 -3.96 11.05
C ILE A 195 3.23 -3.60 12.01
N SER A 196 3.62 -2.34 12.14
CA SER A 196 4.80 -1.97 12.92
C SER A 196 4.50 -0.81 13.88
N PRO A 197 4.88 -0.94 15.18
CA PRO A 197 4.87 0.17 16.12
C PRO A 197 6.09 1.10 15.95
N PHE A 198 6.97 0.83 14.97
CA PHE A 198 8.16 1.63 14.75
C PHE A 198 7.80 3.01 14.22
N VAL A 199 8.24 4.05 14.91
CA VAL A 199 7.97 5.45 14.54
C VAL A 199 8.84 5.84 13.36
N LEU A 200 8.25 5.88 12.17
CA LEU A 200 8.93 6.22 10.91
C LEU A 200 9.19 7.72 10.73
N LEU A 201 8.34 8.56 11.30
CA LEU A 201 8.31 10.01 11.07
C LEU A 201 8.14 10.74 12.40
N ASP A 202 8.89 11.81 12.56
CA ASP A 202 8.67 12.74 13.68
C ASP A 202 7.30 13.44 13.52
N LYS A 203 6.64 13.79 14.62
CA LYS A 203 5.31 14.43 14.58
C LYS A 203 5.29 15.75 13.83
N ALA A 204 6.39 16.49 13.81
CA ALA A 204 6.53 17.76 13.10
C ALA A 204 7.02 17.59 11.64
N ASP A 205 7.17 16.36 11.14
CA ASP A 205 7.57 16.10 9.75
C ASP A 205 6.41 16.46 8.80
N PRO A 206 6.64 17.26 7.74
CA PRO A 206 5.62 17.55 6.73
C PRO A 206 4.97 16.30 6.11
N ILE A 207 5.72 15.18 6.05
CA ILE A 207 5.20 13.89 5.59
C ILE A 207 4.21 13.32 6.61
N ALA A 208 4.44 13.49 7.91
CA ALA A 208 3.50 13.05 8.95
C ALA A 208 2.19 13.82 8.85
N GLU A 209 2.24 15.14 8.69
CA GLU A 209 1.04 15.97 8.48
C GLU A 209 0.27 15.57 7.22
N TRP A 210 0.96 15.29 6.11
CA TRP A 210 0.36 14.80 4.88
C TRP A 210 -0.25 13.40 5.10
N ARG A 211 0.45 12.46 5.75
CA ARG A 211 -0.06 11.13 6.08
C ARG A 211 -1.35 11.22 6.89
N ASP A 212 -1.40 12.12 7.86
CA ASP A 212 -2.59 12.34 8.70
C ASP A 212 -3.76 12.92 7.88
N ARG A 213 -3.48 13.80 6.90
CA ARG A 213 -4.50 14.25 5.93
C ARG A 213 -5.02 13.06 5.11
N MET A 214 -4.14 12.21 4.60
CA MET A 214 -4.50 11.02 3.84
C MET A 214 -5.35 10.04 4.66
N CYS A 215 -5.02 9.84 5.95
CA CYS A 215 -5.80 8.97 6.86
C CYS A 215 -7.24 9.47 7.07
N ARG A 216 -7.48 10.78 6.96
CA ARG A 216 -8.82 11.38 7.11
C ARG A 216 -9.66 11.35 5.84
N LEU A 217 -9.10 10.99 4.70
CA LEU A 217 -9.84 10.92 3.43
C LEU A 217 -10.89 9.79 3.47
N TYR A 218 -11.93 9.97 2.67
CA TYR A 218 -12.95 8.96 2.39
C TYR A 218 -13.56 8.34 3.67
N GLY A 219 -13.99 9.18 4.59
CA GLY A 219 -14.57 8.73 5.86
C GLY A 219 -13.56 8.02 6.77
N SER A 220 -12.28 8.42 6.68
CA SER A 220 -11.17 7.78 7.42
C SER A 220 -10.97 6.30 7.06
N LEU A 221 -11.11 5.97 5.78
CA LEU A 221 -10.95 4.60 5.25
C LEU A 221 -9.69 3.89 5.78
N ALA A 222 -8.57 4.62 5.92
CA ALA A 222 -7.31 4.06 6.39
C ALA A 222 -7.34 3.61 7.87
N ASN A 223 -8.32 4.05 8.64
CA ASN A 223 -8.49 3.73 10.06
C ASN A 223 -9.55 2.62 10.29
N THR A 224 -10.15 2.08 9.23
CA THR A 224 -11.17 1.02 9.34
C THR A 224 -10.62 -0.37 9.63
N VAL A 225 -9.29 -0.52 9.60
CA VAL A 225 -8.59 -1.79 9.84
C VAL A 225 -7.56 -1.60 10.96
N PRO A 226 -7.13 -2.67 11.63
CA PRO A 226 -6.13 -2.61 12.70
C PRO A 226 -4.82 -1.97 12.23
N HIS A 227 -4.31 -1.03 13.02
CA HIS A 227 -3.08 -0.28 12.74
C HIS A 227 -2.39 0.16 14.04
N TYR A 228 -1.15 0.65 13.90
CA TYR A 228 -0.41 1.40 14.90
C TYR A 228 -0.44 2.89 14.55
N ASP A 229 -0.32 3.76 15.56
CA ASP A 229 -0.30 5.23 15.38
C ASP A 229 1.12 5.76 15.18
#